data_89010ce454569e0306445bab8bc646ef
#
_entry.id   89010ce454569e0306445bab8bc646ef
#
_cell.length_a   1.000
_cell.length_b   1.000
_cell.length_c   1.000
_cell.angle_alpha   90.00
_cell.angle_beta   90.00
_cell.angle_gamma   90.00
#
_symmetry.space_group_name_H-M   'P 1'
#
loop_
_entity.id
_entity.type
_entity.pdbx_description
1 polymer ?
#
loop_
_entity_poly.entity_id
_entity_poly.type
_entity_poly.pdbx_seq_one_letter_code
_entity_poly.pdbx_strand_id
1 'polypeptide(L)'
;MAKKKEAVEVKTKNPLVNGSFNEKAARDVMAMIKEKGIKIIDLKFNDLPGLWQHFSIPATELKDMPDLTRSIWVDGIGFDGSSIRGFQKIQESDMILIPDPSTAIVDPVCEVPTLSMICDIYDPLTRKAYTRDPRYIAKKAEKYLKDSGIADAVYFGPEAEFFIFNSIRFDQTENSGYYFIDSDEADWNTGRDENPNLGYKIRFKEGYFPVPPHDSIQDLRSKIILKMIESGINIEVHHHEVATAGQCEIDIKYDKLTKMADDLLLYKYIIKNMAKKNNMVATFMPKPLFADNGSGMHCHQSLWKDGKNLFFDKNGYALLSQLAKYYIGGLLKHANSLMAFCAPTTNSYKRLVPGYEAPVNLVYSARNRSAAVRIPMYTDNPKSKRIEFRPPDPSCNAYLAFSAMLMAGLDGIKNKIDPGEPVDIDLFELSEEEMAKIATVPSSLRRAIDALEADHDYLLKGGVFTKDVIDIWLEYKRKREIDPVRIYLSFKIGRAHV
;
A
#
# COMPACT_ATOMS: atom_id res chain seq x y z
N MET A 1 1.96 -5.15 -60.79
CA MET A 1 1.53 -3.87 -60.17
C MET A 1 1.90 -3.90 -58.68
N ALA A 2 3.03 -3.31 -58.36
CA ALA A 2 3.53 -3.25 -56.97
C ALA A 2 2.90 -2.04 -56.28
N LYS A 3 2.12 -2.27 -55.23
CA LYS A 3 1.63 -1.20 -54.34
C LYS A 3 2.81 -0.65 -53.53
N LYS A 4 3.20 0.59 -53.80
CA LYS A 4 4.06 1.39 -52.93
C LYS A 4 3.40 1.49 -51.52
N LYS A 5 4.09 0.98 -50.48
CA LYS A 5 3.78 1.34 -49.11
C LYS A 5 4.23 2.78 -48.91
N GLU A 6 3.29 3.69 -48.74
CA GLU A 6 3.58 5.03 -48.23
C GLU A 6 4.07 4.90 -46.78
N ALA A 7 5.29 5.36 -46.55
CA ALA A 7 5.82 5.53 -45.20
C ALA A 7 5.05 6.69 -44.55
N VAL A 8 4.27 6.39 -43.55
CA VAL A 8 3.63 7.40 -42.72
C VAL A 8 4.73 8.09 -41.90
N GLU A 9 5.07 9.31 -42.28
CA GLU A 9 5.96 10.17 -41.53
C GLU A 9 5.21 10.63 -40.28
N VAL A 10 5.39 9.90 -39.19
CA VAL A 10 4.81 10.26 -37.87
C VAL A 10 5.61 11.43 -37.30
N LYS A 11 5.21 12.66 -37.60
CA LYS A 11 5.65 13.87 -36.91
C LYS A 11 5.00 13.88 -35.52
N THR A 12 5.49 13.08 -34.60
CA THR A 12 5.10 13.13 -33.20
C THR A 12 5.77 14.32 -32.53
N LYS A 13 5.02 15.41 -32.31
CA LYS A 13 5.34 16.33 -31.23
C LYS A 13 5.18 15.52 -29.94
N ASN A 14 6.29 15.16 -29.29
CA ASN A 14 6.26 14.41 -28.03
C ASN A 14 5.51 15.25 -26.98
N PRO A 15 4.33 14.84 -26.50
CA PRO A 15 3.54 15.64 -25.55
C PRO A 15 4.26 15.85 -24.21
N LEU A 16 5.30 15.08 -23.91
CA LEU A 16 6.11 15.22 -22.71
C LEU A 16 7.10 16.40 -22.78
N VAL A 17 7.41 16.89 -24.00
CA VAL A 17 8.28 18.10 -24.18
C VAL A 17 7.54 19.38 -23.79
N ASN A 18 6.21 19.35 -23.68
CA ASN A 18 5.38 20.53 -23.42
C ASN A 18 4.90 20.64 -21.95
N GLY A 19 5.70 20.24 -20.93
CA GLY A 19 5.45 20.69 -19.58
C GLY A 19 5.54 19.69 -18.42
N SER A 20 5.92 18.44 -18.64
CA SER A 20 6.04 17.45 -17.53
C SER A 20 7.46 16.92 -17.29
N PHE A 21 8.42 17.23 -18.15
CA PHE A 21 9.81 16.77 -17.97
C PHE A 21 10.56 17.69 -17.00
N ASN A 22 11.01 17.10 -15.89
CA ASN A 22 11.84 17.79 -14.91
C ASN A 22 13.33 17.71 -15.28
N GLU A 23 13.75 18.58 -16.20
CA GLU A 23 15.14 18.61 -16.69
C GLU A 23 16.15 18.80 -15.56
N LYS A 24 15.83 19.64 -14.56
CA LYS A 24 16.72 19.87 -13.41
C LYS A 24 16.96 18.55 -12.66
N ALA A 25 15.89 17.83 -12.29
CA ALA A 25 16.04 16.57 -11.59
C ALA A 25 16.80 15.52 -12.42
N ALA A 26 16.60 15.47 -13.74
CA ALA A 26 17.37 14.58 -14.62
C ALA A 26 18.87 14.93 -14.62
N ARG A 27 19.24 16.22 -14.64
CA ARG A 27 20.63 16.66 -14.50
C ARG A 27 21.22 16.32 -13.13
N ASP A 28 20.44 16.45 -12.05
CA ASP A 28 20.85 16.07 -10.71
C ASP A 28 21.13 14.54 -10.64
N VAL A 29 20.31 13.71 -11.31
CA VAL A 29 20.56 12.26 -11.46
C VAL A 29 21.86 11.99 -12.20
N MET A 30 22.11 12.70 -13.30
CA MET A 30 23.37 12.56 -14.07
C MET A 30 24.60 12.93 -13.22
N ALA A 31 24.50 13.95 -12.39
CA ALA A 31 25.55 14.30 -11.43
C ALA A 31 25.75 13.20 -10.38
N MET A 32 24.66 12.68 -9.80
CA MET A 32 24.68 11.59 -8.81
C MET A 32 25.35 10.32 -9.37
N ILE A 33 25.07 9.95 -10.64
CA ILE A 33 25.73 8.82 -11.30
C ILE A 33 27.25 8.95 -11.28
N LYS A 34 27.76 10.15 -11.57
CA LYS A 34 29.21 10.42 -11.59
C LYS A 34 29.79 10.44 -10.17
N GLU A 35 29.18 11.19 -9.26
CA GLU A 35 29.68 11.39 -7.88
C GLU A 35 29.68 10.10 -7.07
N LYS A 36 28.64 9.29 -7.18
CA LYS A 36 28.48 8.03 -6.42
C LYS A 36 29.07 6.82 -7.15
N GLY A 37 29.63 6.99 -8.34
CA GLY A 37 30.22 5.90 -9.12
C GLY A 37 29.21 4.81 -9.51
N ILE A 38 27.96 5.20 -9.76
CA ILE A 38 26.89 4.29 -10.12
C ILE A 38 27.24 3.48 -11.37
N LYS A 39 26.96 2.20 -11.34
CA LYS A 39 27.23 1.23 -12.41
C LYS A 39 25.96 0.75 -13.11
N ILE A 40 24.87 0.65 -12.35
CA ILE A 40 23.57 0.10 -12.78
C ILE A 40 22.48 1.13 -12.49
N ILE A 41 21.55 1.26 -13.41
CA ILE A 41 20.29 1.98 -13.24
C ILE A 41 19.18 0.95 -13.17
N ASP A 42 18.42 0.95 -12.09
CA ASP A 42 17.31 0.03 -11.87
C ASP A 42 15.98 0.77 -12.01
N LEU A 43 15.19 0.36 -13.01
CA LEU A 43 13.93 1.00 -13.38
C LEU A 43 12.77 0.19 -12.80
N LYS A 44 12.10 0.77 -11.81
CA LYS A 44 11.03 0.11 -11.05
C LYS A 44 9.66 0.66 -11.44
N PHE A 45 8.68 -0.21 -11.53
CA PHE A 45 7.27 0.15 -11.75
C PHE A 45 6.37 -0.81 -10.98
N ASN A 46 5.10 -0.45 -10.83
CA ASN A 46 4.17 -1.23 -10.02
C ASN A 46 3.20 -2.01 -10.90
N ASP A 47 3.02 -3.31 -10.63
CA ASP A 47 1.95 -4.08 -11.26
C ASP A 47 0.58 -3.77 -10.62
N LEU A 48 -0.51 -4.20 -11.24
CA LEU A 48 -1.85 -3.93 -10.72
C LEU A 48 -2.10 -4.49 -9.31
N PRO A 49 -1.65 -5.70 -8.95
CA PRO A 49 -1.75 -6.21 -7.58
C PRO A 49 -0.95 -5.45 -6.52
N GLY A 50 0.09 -4.71 -6.88
CA GLY A 50 0.85 -3.88 -5.95
C GLY A 50 2.28 -4.34 -5.69
N LEU A 51 2.87 -5.15 -6.57
CA LEU A 51 4.28 -5.52 -6.47
C LEU A 51 5.13 -4.70 -7.42
N TRP A 52 6.32 -4.32 -6.97
CA TRP A 52 7.32 -3.77 -7.87
C TRP A 52 7.79 -4.81 -8.87
N GLN A 53 7.81 -4.40 -10.12
CA GLN A 53 8.50 -5.04 -11.22
C GLN A 53 9.70 -4.16 -11.59
N HIS A 54 10.74 -4.72 -12.18
CA HIS A 54 11.91 -3.94 -12.57
C HIS A 54 12.69 -4.60 -13.69
N PHE A 55 13.51 -3.78 -14.34
CA PHE A 55 14.66 -4.22 -15.09
C PHE A 55 15.79 -3.18 -14.97
N SER A 56 17.01 -3.61 -15.22
CA SER A 56 18.18 -2.76 -15.04
C SER A 56 18.91 -2.55 -16.34
N ILE A 57 19.51 -1.36 -16.49
CA ILE A 57 20.38 -1.00 -17.59
C ILE A 57 21.76 -0.57 -17.08
N PRO A 58 22.83 -0.67 -17.86
CA PRO A 58 24.12 -0.10 -17.50
C PRO A 58 24.03 1.42 -17.38
N ALA A 59 24.71 2.00 -16.39
CA ALA A 59 24.74 3.44 -16.21
C ALA A 59 25.39 4.19 -17.39
N THR A 60 26.12 3.50 -18.26
CA THR A 60 26.70 4.03 -19.50
C THR A 60 25.63 4.54 -20.47
N GLU A 61 24.42 3.97 -20.43
CA GLU A 61 23.30 4.42 -21.26
C GLU A 61 22.84 5.85 -20.91
N LEU A 62 23.14 6.34 -19.72
CA LEU A 62 22.81 7.70 -19.27
C LEU A 62 24.01 8.63 -19.18
N LYS A 63 25.26 8.11 -19.20
CA LYS A 63 26.44 8.80 -18.74
C LYS A 63 26.82 10.04 -19.57
N ASP A 64 26.53 10.04 -20.85
CA ASP A 64 27.03 11.06 -21.78
C ASP A 64 25.91 11.57 -22.72
N MET A 65 24.70 11.76 -22.23
CA MET A 65 23.58 12.30 -23.01
C MET A 65 23.60 13.84 -23.02
N PRO A 66 24.10 14.49 -24.07
CA PRO A 66 24.11 15.95 -24.17
C PRO A 66 22.73 16.55 -24.39
N ASP A 67 21.83 15.79 -25.04
CA ASP A 67 20.46 16.18 -25.36
C ASP A 67 19.46 15.33 -24.57
N LEU A 68 18.95 15.88 -23.45
CA LEU A 68 17.97 15.19 -22.62
C LEU A 68 16.58 15.09 -23.27
N THR A 69 16.33 15.81 -24.36
CA THR A 69 15.04 15.78 -25.08
C THR A 69 14.89 14.55 -25.96
N ARG A 70 15.98 13.81 -26.20
CA ARG A 70 16.03 12.54 -26.94
C ARG A 70 16.69 11.47 -26.07
N SER A 71 16.07 11.14 -24.96
CA SER A 71 16.65 10.28 -23.97
C SER A 71 15.58 9.44 -23.30
N ILE A 72 15.98 8.52 -22.44
CA ILE A 72 15.04 7.70 -21.68
C ILE A 72 14.06 8.53 -20.81
N TRP A 73 14.40 9.78 -20.50
CA TRP A 73 13.55 10.71 -19.76
C TRP A 73 12.32 11.17 -20.55
N VAL A 74 12.41 11.12 -21.87
CA VAL A 74 11.38 11.60 -22.78
C VAL A 74 10.88 10.49 -23.69
N ASP A 75 11.79 9.71 -24.27
CA ASP A 75 11.43 8.63 -25.20
C ASP A 75 11.05 7.35 -24.45
N GLY A 76 11.58 7.18 -23.23
CA GLY A 76 11.36 6.00 -22.41
C GLY A 76 12.13 4.77 -22.90
N ILE A 77 11.89 3.63 -22.26
CA ILE A 77 12.44 2.33 -22.62
C ILE A 77 11.30 1.34 -22.81
N GLY A 78 11.33 0.62 -23.94
CA GLY A 78 10.32 -0.39 -24.27
C GLY A 78 10.41 -1.65 -23.42
N PHE A 79 9.25 -2.21 -23.08
CA PHE A 79 9.14 -3.51 -22.41
C PHE A 79 7.86 -4.24 -22.83
N ASP A 80 7.81 -5.56 -22.59
CA ASP A 80 6.63 -6.39 -22.83
C ASP A 80 5.68 -6.36 -21.63
N GLY A 81 4.55 -5.66 -21.77
CA GLY A 81 3.51 -5.57 -20.72
C GLY A 81 2.63 -6.81 -20.61
N SER A 82 2.66 -7.77 -21.57
CA SER A 82 1.79 -8.95 -21.54
C SER A 82 2.14 -9.92 -20.41
N SER A 83 3.40 -9.89 -19.95
CA SER A 83 3.88 -10.69 -18.83
C SER A 83 3.63 -10.05 -17.45
N ILE A 84 3.10 -8.82 -17.44
CA ILE A 84 2.84 -8.07 -16.19
C ILE A 84 1.38 -8.30 -15.76
N ARG A 85 1.21 -8.63 -14.47
CA ARG A 85 -0.09 -8.94 -13.90
C ARG A 85 -1.07 -7.77 -13.97
N GLY A 86 -2.20 -7.99 -14.63
CA GLY A 86 -3.26 -7.00 -14.77
C GLY A 86 -3.04 -5.96 -15.86
N PHE A 87 -1.97 -6.10 -16.68
CA PHE A 87 -1.69 -5.20 -17.81
C PHE A 87 -2.32 -5.69 -19.11
N GLN A 88 -1.55 -5.69 -20.18
CA GLN A 88 -2.04 -5.93 -21.54
C GLN A 88 -2.20 -7.41 -21.89
N LYS A 89 -2.90 -7.66 -22.98
CA LYS A 89 -2.91 -8.97 -23.66
C LYS A 89 -1.76 -9.06 -24.66
N ILE A 90 -1.41 -10.27 -25.07
CA ILE A 90 -0.29 -10.55 -25.99
C ILE A 90 -0.36 -9.74 -27.30
N GLN A 91 -1.57 -9.41 -27.79
CA GLN A 91 -1.73 -8.69 -29.04
C GLN A 91 -1.37 -7.19 -28.99
N GLU A 92 -1.25 -6.63 -27.78
CA GLU A 92 -0.95 -5.21 -27.53
C GLU A 92 0.10 -5.08 -26.42
N SER A 93 1.19 -5.87 -26.54
CA SER A 93 2.13 -6.07 -25.42
C SER A 93 3.14 -4.95 -25.25
N ASP A 94 3.46 -4.21 -26.31
CA ASP A 94 4.50 -3.19 -26.27
C ASP A 94 4.09 -2.00 -25.42
N MET A 95 4.93 -1.67 -24.46
CA MET A 95 4.76 -0.54 -23.53
C MET A 95 6.09 0.19 -23.35
N ILE A 96 6.05 1.40 -22.85
CA ILE A 96 7.26 2.16 -22.49
C ILE A 96 7.23 2.60 -21.03
N LEU A 97 8.40 2.50 -20.39
CA LEU A 97 8.68 3.10 -19.09
C LEU A 97 9.37 4.43 -19.28
N ILE A 98 8.88 5.45 -18.58
CA ILE A 98 9.53 6.76 -18.50
C ILE A 98 9.92 6.97 -17.03
N PRO A 99 11.23 7.04 -16.74
CA PRO A 99 11.70 7.23 -15.38
C PRO A 99 11.30 8.60 -14.83
N ASP A 100 10.86 8.65 -13.57
CA ASP A 100 10.65 9.89 -12.83
C ASP A 100 11.95 10.24 -12.07
N PRO A 101 12.74 11.20 -12.55
CA PRO A 101 14.03 11.52 -11.94
C PRO A 101 13.93 12.07 -10.51
N SER A 102 12.73 12.55 -10.10
CA SER A 102 12.51 13.03 -8.74
C SER A 102 12.47 11.91 -7.70
N THR A 103 12.35 10.64 -8.16
CA THR A 103 12.31 9.44 -7.30
C THR A 103 13.68 8.75 -7.19
N ALA A 104 14.71 9.32 -7.80
CA ALA A 104 16.03 8.70 -7.86
C ALA A 104 16.67 8.56 -6.47
N ILE A 105 17.09 7.35 -6.14
CA ILE A 105 17.84 7.02 -4.93
C ILE A 105 19.02 6.12 -5.25
N VAL A 106 20.09 6.21 -4.47
CA VAL A 106 21.10 5.15 -4.43
C VAL A 106 20.48 3.97 -3.70
N ASP A 107 20.41 2.82 -4.37
CA ASP A 107 19.76 1.63 -3.80
C ASP A 107 20.49 1.16 -2.54
N PRO A 108 19.81 1.12 -1.36
CA PRO A 108 20.48 0.88 -0.09
C PRO A 108 20.82 -0.59 0.16
N VAL A 109 20.36 -1.50 -0.71
CA VAL A 109 20.48 -2.96 -0.49
C VAL A 109 21.23 -3.68 -1.60
N CYS A 110 21.47 -3.05 -2.74
CA CYS A 110 22.30 -3.62 -3.81
C CYS A 110 23.77 -3.61 -3.45
N GLU A 111 24.52 -4.68 -3.81
CA GLU A 111 25.96 -4.77 -3.61
C GLU A 111 26.73 -3.95 -4.65
N VAL A 112 26.26 -4.00 -5.90
CA VAL A 112 26.80 -3.15 -6.98
C VAL A 112 26.19 -1.76 -6.84
N PRO A 113 26.98 -0.69 -6.94
CA PRO A 113 26.45 0.68 -6.90
C PRO A 113 25.35 0.89 -7.95
N THR A 114 24.10 0.90 -7.47
CA THR A 114 22.88 0.96 -8.27
C THR A 114 22.10 2.21 -7.91
N LEU A 115 21.58 2.90 -8.92
CA LEU A 115 20.60 3.97 -8.75
C LEU A 115 19.23 3.45 -9.16
N SER A 116 18.27 3.50 -8.26
CA SER A 116 16.89 3.09 -8.51
C SER A 116 15.99 4.29 -8.78
N MET A 117 15.07 4.14 -9.73
CA MET A 117 14.03 5.14 -10.03
C MET A 117 12.69 4.46 -10.24
N ILE A 118 11.62 5.15 -9.88
CA ILE A 118 10.25 4.73 -10.18
C ILE A 118 9.88 5.30 -11.55
N CYS A 119 9.19 4.48 -12.37
CA CYS A 119 8.81 4.83 -13.72
C CYS A 119 7.29 4.95 -13.84
N ASP A 120 6.85 5.84 -14.71
CA ASP A 120 5.48 5.91 -15.22
C ASP A 120 5.37 5.10 -16.51
N ILE A 121 4.18 4.55 -16.78
CA ILE A 121 3.95 3.67 -17.90
C ILE A 121 3.12 4.37 -18.98
N TYR A 122 3.53 4.22 -20.24
CA TYR A 122 2.89 4.86 -21.40
C TYR A 122 2.67 3.87 -22.55
N ASP A 123 1.65 4.17 -23.33
CA ASP A 123 1.42 3.53 -24.63
C ASP A 123 2.45 4.05 -25.65
N PRO A 124 3.14 3.19 -26.39
CA PRO A 124 4.22 3.61 -27.30
C PRO A 124 3.73 4.37 -28.53
N LEU A 125 2.51 4.10 -29.00
CA LEU A 125 1.96 4.68 -30.22
C LEU A 125 1.28 6.02 -29.95
N THR A 126 0.44 6.08 -28.92
CA THR A 126 -0.33 7.29 -28.58
C THR A 126 0.40 8.22 -27.64
N ARG A 127 1.46 7.75 -26.99
CA ARG A 127 2.21 8.46 -25.94
C ARG A 127 1.34 8.93 -24.77
N LYS A 128 0.20 8.31 -24.58
CA LYS A 128 -0.67 8.54 -23.42
C LYS A 128 -0.26 7.67 -22.26
N ALA A 129 -0.40 8.21 -21.06
CA ALA A 129 -0.19 7.43 -19.85
C ALA A 129 -1.15 6.24 -19.79
N TYR A 130 -0.63 5.09 -19.36
CA TYR A 130 -1.37 3.85 -19.30
C TYR A 130 -2.43 3.88 -18.20
N THR A 131 -3.68 3.58 -18.53
CA THR A 131 -4.82 3.73 -17.62
C THR A 131 -4.77 2.82 -16.42
N ARG A 132 -4.13 1.65 -16.53
CA ARG A 132 -3.99 0.65 -15.48
C ARG A 132 -2.70 0.77 -14.68
N ASP A 133 -1.87 1.79 -14.96
CA ASP A 133 -0.73 2.12 -14.10
C ASP A 133 -1.24 2.64 -12.75
N PRO A 134 -0.99 1.93 -11.63
CA PRO A 134 -1.47 2.35 -10.32
C PRO A 134 -0.93 3.71 -9.89
N ARG A 135 0.32 4.03 -10.24
CA ARG A 135 0.93 5.32 -9.92
C ARG A 135 0.26 6.46 -10.69
N TYR A 136 -0.12 6.22 -11.94
CA TYR A 136 -0.87 7.21 -12.71
C TYR A 136 -2.29 7.44 -12.15
N ILE A 137 -2.94 6.38 -11.61
CA ILE A 137 -4.22 6.54 -10.91
C ILE A 137 -4.07 7.45 -9.70
N ALA A 138 -3.01 7.29 -8.90
CA ALA A 138 -2.71 8.16 -7.76
C ALA A 138 -2.51 9.62 -8.19
N LYS A 139 -1.72 9.87 -9.24
CA LYS A 139 -1.53 11.21 -9.81
C LYS A 139 -2.85 11.83 -10.29
N LYS A 140 -3.73 11.04 -10.89
CA LYS A 140 -5.07 11.51 -11.30
C LYS A 140 -5.95 11.84 -10.09
N ALA A 141 -5.87 11.08 -9.00
CA ALA A 141 -6.63 11.35 -7.78
C ALA A 141 -6.22 12.68 -7.14
N GLU A 142 -4.91 12.95 -7.02
CA GLU A 142 -4.40 14.24 -6.53
C GLU A 142 -4.81 15.40 -7.45
N LYS A 143 -4.74 15.19 -8.77
CA LYS A 143 -5.20 16.18 -9.73
C LYS A 143 -6.70 16.46 -9.59
N TYR A 144 -7.53 15.44 -9.47
CA TYR A 144 -8.97 15.57 -9.28
C TYR A 144 -9.32 16.31 -8.00
N LEU A 145 -8.62 16.04 -6.89
CA LEU A 145 -8.77 16.80 -5.65
C LEU A 145 -8.55 18.29 -5.91
N LYS A 146 -7.42 18.65 -6.53
CA LYS A 146 -7.08 20.04 -6.84
C LYS A 146 -8.09 20.69 -7.78
N ASP A 147 -8.47 20.01 -8.86
CA ASP A 147 -9.45 20.51 -9.85
C ASP A 147 -10.86 20.68 -9.24
N SER A 148 -11.19 19.91 -8.21
CA SER A 148 -12.47 20.04 -7.48
C SER A 148 -12.60 21.35 -6.69
N GLY A 149 -11.48 22.03 -6.42
CA GLY A 149 -11.42 23.23 -5.59
C GLY A 149 -11.65 23.00 -4.09
N ILE A 150 -11.85 21.75 -3.66
CA ILE A 150 -12.06 21.40 -2.23
C ILE A 150 -10.76 21.58 -1.45
N ALA A 151 -9.68 21.01 -1.95
CA ALA A 151 -8.36 21.09 -1.34
C ALA A 151 -7.28 21.09 -2.42
N ASP A 152 -6.05 21.48 -2.06
CA ASP A 152 -4.88 21.47 -2.95
C ASP A 152 -3.90 20.36 -2.62
N ALA A 153 -4.02 19.75 -1.45
CA ALA A 153 -3.23 18.60 -1.02
C ALA A 153 -4.03 17.63 -0.14
N VAL A 154 -3.70 16.36 -0.28
CA VAL A 154 -4.11 15.28 0.64
C VAL A 154 -2.85 14.63 1.17
N TYR A 155 -2.82 14.39 2.48
CA TYR A 155 -1.73 13.67 3.14
C TYR A 155 -2.21 12.33 3.64
N PHE A 156 -1.34 11.33 3.47
CA PHE A 156 -1.50 9.98 4.01
C PHE A 156 -0.32 9.66 4.94
N GLY A 157 -0.62 8.98 6.05
CA GLY A 157 0.36 8.41 6.98
C GLY A 157 -0.08 6.97 7.29
N PRO A 158 0.43 5.97 6.56
CA PRO A 158 0.15 4.58 6.84
C PRO A 158 1.03 4.05 7.97
N GLU A 159 0.44 3.32 8.91
CA GLU A 159 1.09 2.53 9.96
C GLU A 159 1.11 1.08 9.48
N ALA A 160 2.15 0.68 8.74
CA ALA A 160 2.19 -0.63 8.09
C ALA A 160 2.92 -1.65 8.97
N GLU A 161 2.15 -2.50 9.64
CA GLU A 161 2.66 -3.61 10.44
C GLU A 161 3.19 -4.76 9.54
N PHE A 162 4.15 -5.51 10.06
CA PHE A 162 4.74 -6.66 9.39
C PHE A 162 5.34 -7.64 10.39
N PHE A 163 5.68 -8.85 9.91
CA PHE A 163 6.39 -9.84 10.72
C PHE A 163 7.78 -10.11 10.15
N ILE A 164 8.73 -10.36 11.05
CA ILE A 164 10.05 -10.93 10.73
C ILE A 164 10.18 -12.28 11.44
N PHE A 165 10.40 -13.34 10.66
CA PHE A 165 10.53 -14.71 11.15
C PHE A 165 11.90 -15.27 10.81
N ASN A 166 12.36 -16.27 11.59
CA ASN A 166 13.58 -17.02 11.30
C ASN A 166 13.37 -17.93 10.10
N SER A 167 12.20 -18.55 9.96
CA SER A 167 11.89 -19.34 8.78
C SER A 167 10.40 -19.41 8.47
N ILE A 168 10.08 -19.53 7.18
CA ILE A 168 8.72 -19.83 6.69
C ILE A 168 8.85 -20.96 5.68
N ARG A 169 8.10 -22.04 5.91
CA ARG A 169 7.98 -23.16 4.96
C ARG A 169 6.51 -23.44 4.71
N PHE A 170 6.15 -23.64 3.48
CA PHE A 170 4.77 -24.00 3.11
C PHE A 170 4.78 -24.81 1.82
N ASP A 171 3.82 -25.70 1.70
CA ASP A 171 3.58 -26.46 0.48
C ASP A 171 2.10 -26.83 0.38
N GLN A 172 1.64 -27.06 -0.84
CA GLN A 172 0.30 -27.50 -1.17
C GLN A 172 0.37 -28.44 -2.37
N THR A 173 0.09 -29.70 -2.14
CA THR A 173 0.03 -30.76 -3.16
C THR A 173 -1.35 -31.40 -3.16
N GLU A 174 -1.58 -32.39 -4.04
CA GLU A 174 -2.87 -33.09 -4.14
C GLU A 174 -3.21 -33.86 -2.86
N ASN A 175 -2.21 -34.34 -2.14
CA ASN A 175 -2.38 -35.22 -0.97
C ASN A 175 -1.92 -34.60 0.34
N SER A 176 -1.32 -33.41 0.32
CA SER A 176 -0.83 -32.74 1.53
C SER A 176 -0.88 -31.22 1.41
N GLY A 177 -0.97 -30.54 2.54
CA GLY A 177 -0.81 -29.09 2.63
C GLY A 177 -0.36 -28.71 4.03
N TYR A 178 0.63 -27.82 4.11
CA TYR A 178 1.13 -27.31 5.37
C TYR A 178 1.70 -25.90 5.22
N TYR A 179 1.73 -25.19 6.34
CA TYR A 179 2.67 -24.09 6.56
C TYR A 179 3.36 -24.30 7.90
N PHE A 180 4.60 -23.86 7.98
CA PHE A 180 5.40 -23.88 9.19
C PHE A 180 6.16 -22.57 9.30
N ILE A 181 5.96 -21.88 10.41
CA ILE A 181 6.58 -20.59 10.73
C ILE A 181 7.40 -20.80 12.01
N ASP A 182 8.61 -20.28 12.03
CA ASP A 182 9.46 -20.31 13.21
C ASP A 182 10.03 -18.94 13.54
N SER A 183 10.13 -18.67 14.86
CA SER A 183 10.71 -17.46 15.41
C SER A 183 11.39 -17.77 16.74
N ASP A 184 12.63 -17.29 16.90
CA ASP A 184 13.42 -17.55 18.11
C ASP A 184 12.79 -16.92 19.37
N GLU A 185 12.02 -15.85 19.24
CA GLU A 185 11.36 -15.18 20.37
C GLU A 185 9.97 -15.71 20.69
N ALA A 186 9.48 -16.70 19.93
CA ALA A 186 8.12 -17.22 20.06
C ALA A 186 7.94 -18.10 21.31
N ASP A 187 6.75 -18.00 21.93
CA ASP A 187 6.37 -18.78 23.10
C ASP A 187 6.32 -20.30 22.82
N TRP A 188 5.99 -20.72 21.60
CA TRP A 188 6.03 -22.14 21.22
C TRP A 188 7.41 -22.76 21.22
N ASN A 189 8.47 -21.94 21.38
CA ASN A 189 9.87 -22.35 21.46
C ASN A 189 10.42 -22.34 22.89
N THR A 190 9.60 -22.16 23.91
CA THR A 190 10.05 -22.16 25.32
C THR A 190 10.67 -23.46 25.76
N GLY A 191 10.21 -24.60 25.24
CA GLY A 191 10.74 -25.93 25.52
C GLY A 191 11.62 -26.53 24.45
N ARG A 192 11.99 -25.76 23.40
CA ARG A 192 12.82 -26.27 22.30
C ARG A 192 14.25 -26.54 22.78
N ASP A 193 14.81 -27.66 22.34
CA ASP A 193 16.24 -27.96 22.55
C ASP A 193 17.10 -27.10 21.63
N GLU A 194 17.44 -25.93 22.11
CA GLU A 194 18.37 -24.98 21.49
C GLU A 194 19.68 -25.00 22.28
N ASN A 195 20.79 -24.69 21.65
CA ASN A 195 22.09 -24.73 22.31
C ASN A 195 22.73 -23.32 22.41
N PRO A 196 22.52 -22.59 23.50
CA PRO A 196 21.52 -22.78 24.59
C PRO A 196 20.15 -22.16 24.27
N ASN A 197 19.07 -22.67 24.85
CA ASN A 197 17.81 -21.96 24.96
C ASN A 197 17.86 -21.01 26.17
N LEU A 198 17.88 -19.70 25.92
CA LEU A 198 18.02 -18.70 26.99
C LEU A 198 16.68 -18.32 27.63
N GLY A 199 15.56 -18.82 27.09
CA GLY A 199 14.22 -18.59 27.65
C GLY A 199 13.63 -17.19 27.45
N TYR A 200 14.31 -16.32 26.70
CA TYR A 200 13.76 -14.99 26.36
C TYR A 200 12.73 -15.11 25.25
N LYS A 201 11.51 -15.49 25.62
CA LYS A 201 10.39 -15.69 24.71
C LYS A 201 9.25 -14.71 25.07
N ILE A 202 8.59 -14.18 24.06
CA ILE A 202 7.43 -13.29 24.24
C ILE A 202 6.20 -14.17 24.53
N ARG A 203 5.46 -13.85 25.60
CA ARG A 203 4.23 -14.55 25.93
C ARG A 203 3.15 -14.26 24.88
N PHE A 204 2.23 -15.19 24.75
CA PHE A 204 1.14 -15.10 23.79
C PHE A 204 0.38 -13.77 23.92
N LYS A 205 0.38 -12.96 22.84
CA LYS A 205 -0.20 -11.61 22.76
C LYS A 205 0.36 -10.58 23.75
N GLU A 206 1.57 -10.75 24.26
CA GLU A 206 2.22 -9.78 25.13
C GLU A 206 3.44 -9.11 24.47
N GLY A 207 3.45 -9.01 23.12
CA GLY A 207 4.56 -8.47 22.35
C GLY A 207 4.60 -6.94 22.24
N TYR A 208 3.68 -6.20 22.88
CA TYR A 208 3.66 -4.74 22.75
C TYR A 208 4.71 -4.08 23.64
N PHE A 209 5.74 -3.49 23.01
CA PHE A 209 6.83 -2.73 23.65
C PHE A 209 7.73 -3.49 24.64
N PRO A 210 8.06 -4.78 24.46
CA PRO A 210 9.05 -5.40 25.32
C PRO A 210 10.42 -4.76 25.05
N VAL A 211 11.27 -4.77 26.07
CA VAL A 211 12.67 -4.36 25.90
C VAL A 211 13.54 -5.58 25.56
N PRO A 212 14.70 -5.39 24.91
CA PRO A 212 15.70 -6.45 24.82
C PRO A 212 16.05 -7.03 26.20
N PRO A 213 16.29 -8.34 26.33
CA PRO A 213 16.46 -9.31 25.24
C PRO A 213 15.20 -9.98 24.70
N HIS A 214 14.01 -9.69 25.25
CA HIS A 214 12.75 -10.25 24.74
C HIS A 214 12.43 -9.74 23.32
N ASP A 215 12.64 -8.45 23.05
CA ASP A 215 12.62 -7.91 21.70
C ASP A 215 13.94 -8.26 20.99
N SER A 216 14.01 -9.46 20.43
CA SER A 216 15.22 -9.99 19.83
C SER A 216 15.62 -9.33 18.51
N ILE A 217 14.71 -8.59 17.90
CA ILE A 217 14.87 -7.98 16.57
C ILE A 217 14.97 -6.45 16.58
N GLN A 218 15.10 -5.81 17.76
CA GLN A 218 15.26 -4.37 17.86
C GLN A 218 16.42 -3.84 17.03
N ASP A 219 17.60 -4.45 17.10
CA ASP A 219 18.78 -4.01 16.36
C ASP A 219 18.61 -4.16 14.84
N LEU A 220 17.88 -5.18 14.40
CA LEU A 220 17.56 -5.35 12.99
C LEU A 220 16.62 -4.22 12.53
N ARG A 221 15.57 -3.89 13.28
CA ARG A 221 14.70 -2.75 12.97
C ARG A 221 15.48 -1.43 12.96
N SER A 222 16.40 -1.23 13.91
CA SER A 222 17.28 -0.04 13.92
C SER A 222 18.15 0.05 12.66
N LYS A 223 18.72 -1.05 12.18
CA LYS A 223 19.47 -1.08 10.91
C LYS A 223 18.57 -0.79 9.70
N ILE A 224 17.33 -1.28 9.72
CA ILE A 224 16.33 -1.05 8.67
C ILE A 224 16.00 0.44 8.59
N ILE A 225 15.67 1.10 9.72
CA ILE A 225 15.32 2.53 9.69
C ILE A 225 16.48 3.42 9.25
N LEU A 226 17.74 3.08 9.58
CA LEU A 226 18.88 3.82 9.09
C LEU A 226 18.97 3.74 7.56
N LYS A 227 18.70 2.57 6.96
CA LYS A 227 18.65 2.42 5.50
C LYS A 227 17.47 3.18 4.87
N MET A 228 16.33 3.26 5.54
CA MET A 228 15.20 4.08 5.11
C MET A 228 15.53 5.57 5.12
N ILE A 229 16.17 6.05 6.20
CA ILE A 229 16.61 7.46 6.32
C ILE A 229 17.62 7.81 5.24
N GLU A 230 18.62 6.96 4.98
CA GLU A 230 19.58 7.10 3.89
C GLU A 230 18.90 7.19 2.51
N SER A 231 17.73 6.57 2.36
CA SER A 231 16.93 6.56 1.14
C SER A 231 15.89 7.70 1.07
N GLY A 232 15.89 8.61 2.05
CA GLY A 232 15.00 9.77 2.07
C GLY A 232 13.61 9.55 2.67
N ILE A 233 13.35 8.39 3.30
CA ILE A 233 12.12 8.15 4.06
C ILE A 233 12.26 8.77 5.46
N ASN A 234 11.32 9.62 5.84
CA ASN A 234 11.29 10.21 7.17
C ASN A 234 10.63 9.26 8.17
N ILE A 235 11.38 8.81 9.17
CA ILE A 235 10.91 7.88 10.21
C ILE A 235 10.47 8.66 11.45
N GLU A 236 9.41 8.18 12.13
CA GLU A 236 8.94 8.71 13.41
C GLU A 236 9.32 7.77 14.57
N VAL A 237 8.94 6.50 14.49
CA VAL A 237 9.18 5.51 15.56
C VAL A 237 9.26 4.10 14.99
N HIS A 238 9.84 3.18 15.76
CA HIS A 238 9.71 1.73 15.51
C HIS A 238 9.59 0.97 16.83
N HIS A 239 8.86 -0.11 16.83
CA HIS A 239 8.65 -0.95 18.00
C HIS A 239 8.25 -2.38 17.61
N HIS A 240 8.24 -3.26 18.62
CA HIS A 240 7.61 -4.57 18.52
C HIS A 240 6.10 -4.42 18.77
N GLU A 241 5.30 -5.16 18.01
CA GLU A 241 3.84 -5.16 18.09
C GLU A 241 3.29 -6.32 18.93
N VAL A 242 1.94 -6.35 19.13
CA VAL A 242 1.23 -7.19 20.11
C VAL A 242 1.41 -8.68 19.89
N ALA A 243 1.61 -9.16 18.66
CA ALA A 243 1.72 -10.60 18.41
C ALA A 243 2.93 -11.23 19.11
N THR A 244 2.81 -12.50 19.37
CA THR A 244 3.75 -13.32 20.15
C THR A 244 5.16 -13.40 19.57
N ALA A 245 5.30 -13.24 18.24
CA ALA A 245 6.57 -13.53 17.59
C ALA A 245 6.80 -12.63 16.37
N GLY A 246 7.83 -11.81 16.45
CA GLY A 246 8.38 -11.09 15.31
C GLY A 246 7.51 -10.02 14.69
N GLN A 247 6.42 -9.59 15.31
CA GLN A 247 5.59 -8.51 14.79
C GLN A 247 6.24 -7.16 15.03
N CYS A 248 6.31 -6.35 14.00
CA CYS A 248 6.97 -5.05 14.00
C CYS A 248 6.07 -3.99 13.40
N GLU A 249 6.27 -2.75 13.85
CA GLU A 249 5.78 -1.54 13.24
C GLU A 249 6.91 -0.53 13.10
N ILE A 250 6.93 0.20 11.99
CA ILE A 250 7.82 1.34 11.74
C ILE A 250 6.97 2.46 11.17
N ASP A 251 6.79 3.53 11.93
CA ASP A 251 5.99 4.67 11.50
C ASP A 251 6.82 5.63 10.67
N ILE A 252 6.26 5.99 9.53
CA ILE A 252 6.84 6.97 8.61
C ILE A 252 6.01 8.25 8.63
N LYS A 253 6.68 9.41 8.56
CA LYS A 253 5.98 10.69 8.48
C LYS A 253 5.08 10.74 7.27
N TYR A 254 3.89 11.30 7.48
CA TYR A 254 2.92 11.50 6.42
C TYR A 254 3.48 12.35 5.26
N ASP A 255 3.06 12.02 4.06
CA ASP A 255 3.35 12.81 2.85
C ASP A 255 2.14 12.78 1.90
N LYS A 256 2.25 13.48 0.76
CA LYS A 256 1.23 13.50 -0.29
C LYS A 256 0.99 12.09 -0.83
N LEU A 257 -0.22 11.85 -1.30
CA LEU A 257 -0.73 10.53 -1.68
C LEU A 257 0.23 9.72 -2.56
N THR A 258 0.67 10.28 -3.70
CA THR A 258 1.56 9.57 -4.64
C THR A 258 2.93 9.31 -4.02
N LYS A 259 3.52 10.31 -3.37
CA LYS A 259 4.83 10.19 -2.71
C LYS A 259 4.78 9.16 -1.58
N MET A 260 3.72 9.17 -0.77
CA MET A 260 3.56 8.21 0.31
C MET A 260 3.40 6.77 -0.20
N ALA A 261 2.72 6.58 -1.34
CA ALA A 261 2.64 5.27 -1.96
C ALA A 261 3.99 4.81 -2.53
N ASP A 262 4.78 5.72 -3.14
CA ASP A 262 6.16 5.47 -3.54
C ASP A 262 7.01 5.04 -2.33
N ASP A 263 6.93 5.78 -1.21
CA ASP A 263 7.68 5.49 0.02
C ASP A 263 7.29 4.17 0.67
N LEU A 264 6.01 3.82 0.66
CA LEU A 264 5.55 2.54 1.22
C LEU A 264 6.06 1.33 0.42
N LEU A 265 6.22 1.46 -0.90
CA LEU A 265 6.83 0.40 -1.71
C LEU A 265 8.33 0.26 -1.40
N LEU A 266 9.02 1.39 -1.27
CA LEU A 266 10.44 1.42 -0.89
C LEU A 266 10.64 0.86 0.54
N TYR A 267 9.77 1.22 1.48
CA TYR A 267 9.69 0.68 2.83
C TYR A 267 9.63 -0.86 2.82
N LYS A 268 8.66 -1.43 2.10
CA LYS A 268 8.52 -2.89 1.97
C LYS A 268 9.75 -3.54 1.32
N TYR A 269 10.33 -2.89 0.34
CA TYR A 269 11.53 -3.35 -0.35
C TYR A 269 12.73 -3.42 0.60
N ILE A 270 12.99 -2.35 1.34
CA ILE A 270 14.10 -2.28 2.30
C ILE A 270 13.93 -3.34 3.40
N ILE A 271 12.76 -3.44 4.02
CA ILE A 271 12.48 -4.40 5.09
C ILE A 271 12.75 -5.83 4.63
N LYS A 272 12.18 -6.25 3.49
CA LYS A 272 12.36 -7.61 2.97
C LYS A 272 13.83 -7.93 2.68
N ASN A 273 14.55 -7.00 2.07
CA ASN A 273 15.95 -7.21 1.73
C ASN A 273 16.86 -7.20 2.96
N MET A 274 16.61 -6.33 3.93
CA MET A 274 17.36 -6.28 5.18
C MET A 274 17.11 -7.52 6.05
N ALA A 275 15.89 -8.03 6.11
CA ALA A 275 15.58 -9.30 6.75
C ALA A 275 16.37 -10.45 6.07
N LYS A 276 16.32 -10.56 4.73
CA LYS A 276 17.08 -11.57 3.98
C LYS A 276 18.58 -11.49 4.23
N LYS A 277 19.16 -10.28 4.26
CA LYS A 277 20.60 -10.09 4.56
C LYS A 277 20.99 -10.55 5.97
N ASN A 278 20.03 -10.67 6.88
CA ASN A 278 20.24 -11.19 8.23
C ASN A 278 19.70 -12.63 8.41
N ASN A 279 19.55 -13.38 7.31
CA ASN A 279 19.04 -14.76 7.28
C ASN A 279 17.65 -14.91 7.91
N MET A 280 16.83 -13.88 7.80
CA MET A 280 15.44 -13.86 8.26
C MET A 280 14.51 -13.57 7.10
N VAL A 281 13.19 -13.71 7.30
CA VAL A 281 12.18 -13.45 6.30
C VAL A 281 11.14 -12.49 6.83
N ALA A 282 10.90 -11.39 6.11
CA ALA A 282 9.84 -10.44 6.42
C ALA A 282 8.59 -10.69 5.57
N THR A 283 7.42 -10.62 6.19
CA THR A 283 6.13 -10.75 5.52
C THR A 283 5.17 -9.64 5.91
N PHE A 284 4.44 -9.15 4.91
CA PHE A 284 3.33 -8.20 5.05
C PHE A 284 1.96 -8.91 4.94
N MET A 285 1.93 -10.21 5.21
CA MET A 285 0.71 -11.00 5.22
C MET A 285 -0.19 -10.53 6.37
N PRO A 286 -1.48 -10.23 6.13
CA PRO A 286 -2.37 -9.69 7.15
C PRO A 286 -2.59 -10.61 8.36
N LYS A 287 -2.57 -11.92 8.15
CA LYS A 287 -2.77 -12.92 9.21
C LYS A 287 -1.86 -14.14 8.99
N PRO A 288 -0.57 -14.05 9.34
CA PRO A 288 0.36 -15.16 9.16
C PRO A 288 0.24 -16.22 10.26
N LEU A 289 -0.14 -15.84 11.49
CA LEU A 289 -0.23 -16.73 12.64
C LEU A 289 -1.69 -17.02 13.01
N PHE A 290 -1.99 -18.30 13.28
CA PHE A 290 -3.30 -18.70 13.78
C PHE A 290 -3.52 -18.21 15.22
N ALA A 291 -4.71 -17.72 15.52
CA ALA A 291 -5.16 -17.25 16.85
C ALA A 291 -4.36 -16.06 17.45
N ASP A 292 -3.28 -15.59 16.83
CA ASP A 292 -2.53 -14.42 17.26
C ASP A 292 -3.04 -13.13 16.59
N ASN A 293 -2.46 -11.96 16.90
CA ASN A 293 -2.80 -10.72 16.22
C ASN A 293 -2.34 -10.74 14.76
N GLY A 294 -3.01 -9.98 13.90
CA GLY A 294 -2.66 -9.80 12.49
C GLY A 294 -2.04 -8.44 12.24
N SER A 295 -1.48 -8.23 11.05
CA SER A 295 -0.92 -6.97 10.60
C SER A 295 -1.95 -6.07 9.96
N GLY A 296 -2.16 -4.88 10.52
CA GLY A 296 -2.93 -3.79 9.97
C GLY A 296 -2.07 -2.81 9.17
N MET A 297 -2.74 -1.92 8.47
CA MET A 297 -2.15 -0.71 7.92
C MET A 297 -3.14 0.43 8.13
N HIS A 298 -3.15 0.99 9.33
CA HIS A 298 -4.01 2.11 9.64
C HIS A 298 -3.60 3.32 8.82
N CYS A 299 -4.54 3.94 8.11
CA CYS A 299 -4.25 5.03 7.21
C CYS A 299 -4.74 6.36 7.77
N HIS A 300 -3.81 7.16 8.31
CA HIS A 300 -4.07 8.54 8.69
C HIS A 300 -4.27 9.39 7.44
N GLN A 301 -5.26 10.29 7.47
CA GLN A 301 -5.63 11.11 6.34
C GLN A 301 -5.99 12.52 6.78
N SER A 302 -5.61 13.52 5.98
CA SER A 302 -6.05 14.90 6.14
C SER A 302 -6.04 15.66 4.80
N LEU A 303 -6.98 16.61 4.63
CA LEU A 303 -7.05 17.51 3.48
C LEU A 303 -6.53 18.90 3.86
N TRP A 304 -5.82 19.52 2.92
CA TRP A 304 -5.22 20.84 3.14
C TRP A 304 -5.51 21.78 1.97
N LYS A 305 -5.68 23.05 2.29
CA LYS A 305 -5.80 24.11 1.30
C LYS A 305 -5.05 25.35 1.75
N ASP A 306 -4.22 25.92 0.88
CA ASP A 306 -3.41 27.11 1.16
C ASP A 306 -2.59 26.95 2.47
N GLY A 307 -2.03 25.77 2.70
CA GLY A 307 -1.23 25.43 3.90
C GLY A 307 -2.04 25.29 5.19
N LYS A 308 -3.37 25.25 5.12
CA LYS A 308 -4.27 25.06 6.28
C LYS A 308 -4.90 23.69 6.24
N ASN A 309 -4.93 23.02 7.38
CA ASN A 309 -5.63 21.75 7.57
C ASN A 309 -7.14 21.98 7.63
N LEU A 310 -7.88 21.34 6.70
CA LEU A 310 -9.34 21.51 6.60
C LEU A 310 -10.12 20.62 7.57
N PHE A 311 -9.47 19.69 8.25
CA PHE A 311 -10.13 18.76 9.17
C PHE A 311 -10.28 19.32 10.58
N PHE A 312 -9.63 20.44 10.89
CA PHE A 312 -9.66 21.04 12.22
C PHE A 312 -10.81 22.04 12.38
N ASP A 313 -11.56 21.91 13.48
CA ASP A 313 -12.49 22.92 14.02
C ASP A 313 -12.47 22.84 15.55
N LYS A 314 -12.08 23.95 16.23
CA LYS A 314 -11.99 24.01 17.68
C LYS A 314 -13.29 23.74 18.44
N ASN A 315 -14.43 23.93 17.78
CA ASN A 315 -15.76 23.76 18.35
C ASN A 315 -16.43 22.43 17.96
N GLY A 316 -15.81 21.67 17.05
CA GLY A 316 -16.36 20.41 16.58
C GLY A 316 -16.10 19.23 17.53
N TYR A 317 -16.90 18.16 17.40
CA TYR A 317 -16.62 16.90 18.10
C TYR A 317 -15.19 16.45 17.81
N ALA A 318 -14.45 16.09 18.86
CA ALA A 318 -13.06 15.70 18.74
C ALA A 318 -12.19 16.68 17.93
N LEU A 319 -12.52 17.98 17.93
CA LEU A 319 -11.88 19.05 17.14
C LEU A 319 -11.99 18.83 15.62
N LEU A 320 -12.99 18.10 15.14
CA LEU A 320 -13.25 17.89 13.72
C LEU A 320 -14.14 18.95 13.11
N SER A 321 -13.77 19.39 11.92
CA SER A 321 -14.63 20.23 11.07
C SER A 321 -15.80 19.43 10.48
N GLN A 322 -16.85 20.14 10.06
CA GLN A 322 -17.97 19.52 9.34
C GLN A 322 -17.52 18.87 8.03
N LEU A 323 -16.50 19.44 7.35
CA LEU A 323 -15.92 18.86 6.15
C LEU A 323 -15.30 17.49 6.45
N ALA A 324 -14.56 17.35 7.57
CA ALA A 324 -14.00 16.08 7.99
C ALA A 324 -15.09 15.04 8.32
N LYS A 325 -16.19 15.45 8.94
CA LYS A 325 -17.34 14.57 9.17
C LYS A 325 -17.93 14.04 7.86
N TYR A 326 -18.13 14.90 6.87
CA TYR A 326 -18.59 14.46 5.55
C TYR A 326 -17.60 13.52 4.87
N TYR A 327 -16.30 13.77 5.01
CA TYR A 327 -15.25 12.86 4.52
C TYR A 327 -15.39 11.48 5.15
N ILE A 328 -15.56 11.40 6.47
CA ILE A 328 -15.83 10.16 7.22
C ILE A 328 -17.11 9.49 6.69
N GLY A 329 -18.19 10.26 6.48
CA GLY A 329 -19.44 9.75 5.91
C GLY A 329 -19.23 9.04 4.57
N GLY A 330 -18.39 9.62 3.70
CA GLY A 330 -18.01 8.98 2.43
C GLY A 330 -17.24 7.67 2.63
N LEU A 331 -16.25 7.65 3.53
CA LEU A 331 -15.50 6.43 3.83
C LEU A 331 -16.40 5.31 4.36
N LEU A 332 -17.29 5.62 5.30
CA LEU A 332 -18.22 4.64 5.88
C LEU A 332 -19.25 4.13 4.87
N LYS A 333 -19.82 5.04 4.05
CA LYS A 333 -20.78 4.67 3.01
C LYS A 333 -20.20 3.67 2.01
N HIS A 334 -18.97 3.94 1.54
CA HIS A 334 -18.29 3.15 0.51
C HIS A 334 -17.36 2.08 1.11
N ALA A 335 -17.36 1.87 2.43
CA ALA A 335 -16.42 0.98 3.11
C ALA A 335 -16.41 -0.43 2.49
N ASN A 336 -17.58 -0.99 2.16
CA ASN A 336 -17.66 -2.33 1.61
C ASN A 336 -16.97 -2.47 0.25
N SER A 337 -17.10 -1.50 -0.63
CA SER A 337 -16.41 -1.46 -1.94
C SER A 337 -14.94 -1.10 -1.78
N LEU A 338 -14.60 -0.21 -0.84
CA LEU A 338 -13.21 0.15 -0.52
C LEU A 338 -12.38 -1.05 -0.11
N MET A 339 -12.97 -2.03 0.62
CA MET A 339 -12.25 -3.21 1.08
C MET A 339 -11.70 -4.07 -0.06
N ALA A 340 -12.25 -3.98 -1.27
CA ALA A 340 -11.69 -4.64 -2.45
C ALA A 340 -10.27 -4.16 -2.80
N PHE A 341 -9.92 -2.90 -2.43
CA PHE A 341 -8.59 -2.32 -2.61
C PHE A 341 -7.79 -2.27 -1.32
N CYS A 342 -8.43 -2.06 -0.17
CA CYS A 342 -7.77 -1.86 1.12
C CYS A 342 -7.43 -3.17 1.84
N ALA A 343 -8.21 -4.24 1.63
CA ALA A 343 -8.00 -5.59 2.17
C ALA A 343 -8.16 -6.63 1.05
N PRO A 344 -7.21 -6.66 0.08
CA PRO A 344 -7.44 -7.22 -1.24
C PRO A 344 -7.16 -8.72 -1.35
N THR A 345 -6.88 -9.41 -0.24
CA THR A 345 -6.56 -10.85 -0.26
C THR A 345 -7.57 -11.67 0.54
N THR A 346 -7.67 -12.97 0.26
CA THR A 346 -8.48 -13.87 1.09
C THR A 346 -7.95 -13.95 2.52
N ASN A 347 -6.65 -13.74 2.73
CA ASN A 347 -6.03 -13.70 4.05
C ASN A 347 -6.40 -12.43 4.83
N SER A 348 -6.66 -11.31 4.18
CA SER A 348 -7.12 -10.05 4.80
C SER A 348 -8.32 -10.28 5.72
N TYR A 349 -9.26 -11.12 5.30
CA TYR A 349 -10.47 -11.46 6.06
C TYR A 349 -10.26 -12.51 7.15
N LYS A 350 -9.04 -13.00 7.34
CA LYS A 350 -8.61 -13.73 8.53
C LYS A 350 -8.17 -12.80 9.66
N ARG A 351 -7.73 -11.58 9.30
CA ARG A 351 -7.46 -10.49 10.25
C ARG A 351 -8.76 -9.81 10.70
N LEU A 352 -9.67 -9.52 9.76
CA LEU A 352 -10.90 -8.77 10.00
C LEU A 352 -11.99 -9.68 10.61
N VAL A 353 -11.73 -10.15 11.83
CA VAL A 353 -12.68 -10.97 12.63
C VAL A 353 -12.89 -10.33 14.00
N PRO A 354 -14.11 -10.34 14.56
CA PRO A 354 -14.37 -9.83 15.90
C PRO A 354 -13.47 -10.49 16.96
N GLY A 355 -13.07 -9.74 17.99
CA GLY A 355 -12.31 -10.26 19.14
C GLY A 355 -10.77 -10.23 19.03
N TYR A 356 -10.21 -9.65 17.95
CA TYR A 356 -8.76 -9.48 17.75
C TYR A 356 -8.35 -8.03 17.53
N GLU A 357 -8.99 -7.08 18.21
CA GLU A 357 -8.81 -5.63 18.01
C GLU A 357 -9.06 -5.16 16.57
N ALA A 358 -9.71 -6.01 15.78
CA ALA A 358 -9.94 -5.74 14.37
C ALA A 358 -11.03 -4.67 14.18
N PRO A 359 -10.81 -3.65 13.33
CA PRO A 359 -11.74 -2.55 13.10
C PRO A 359 -12.86 -2.97 12.14
N VAL A 360 -13.76 -3.84 12.62
CA VAL A 360 -14.81 -4.42 11.78
C VAL A 360 -16.09 -3.57 11.73
N ASN A 361 -16.32 -2.69 12.71
CA ASN A 361 -17.55 -1.93 12.86
C ASN A 361 -17.48 -0.62 12.08
N LEU A 362 -18.43 -0.36 11.19
CA LEU A 362 -18.49 0.82 10.33
C LEU A 362 -19.05 2.04 11.08
N VAL A 363 -18.32 2.45 12.11
CA VAL A 363 -18.59 3.62 12.94
C VAL A 363 -17.31 4.47 13.05
N TYR A 364 -17.46 5.69 13.58
CA TYR A 364 -16.32 6.51 13.94
C TYR A 364 -16.31 6.88 15.41
N SER A 365 -15.13 7.08 15.99
CA SER A 365 -14.95 7.37 17.41
C SER A 365 -13.60 8.05 17.70
N ALA A 366 -13.58 8.90 18.72
CA ALA A 366 -12.33 9.43 19.30
C ALA A 366 -11.71 8.49 20.35
N ARG A 367 -12.45 7.49 20.84
CA ARG A 367 -12.07 6.66 21.99
C ARG A 367 -12.01 5.17 21.69
N ASN A 368 -12.88 4.68 20.82
CA ASN A 368 -13.04 3.26 20.56
C ASN A 368 -12.09 2.77 19.45
N ARG A 369 -11.19 1.83 19.77
CA ARG A 369 -10.23 1.25 18.82
C ARG A 369 -10.86 0.21 17.86
N SER A 370 -12.05 -0.32 18.16
CA SER A 370 -12.76 -1.24 17.26
C SER A 370 -13.56 -0.53 16.15
N ALA A 371 -13.63 0.81 16.19
CA ALA A 371 -14.24 1.62 15.14
C ALA A 371 -13.40 1.58 13.85
N ALA A 372 -14.07 1.52 12.69
CA ALA A 372 -13.40 1.59 11.38
C ALA A 372 -12.71 2.94 11.16
N VAL A 373 -13.25 4.03 11.72
CA VAL A 373 -12.62 5.35 11.68
C VAL A 373 -12.34 5.84 13.09
N ARG A 374 -11.07 6.03 13.43
CA ARG A 374 -10.63 6.62 14.68
C ARG A 374 -10.20 8.07 14.47
N ILE A 375 -10.41 8.90 15.50
CA ILE A 375 -9.96 10.30 15.52
C ILE A 375 -8.89 10.43 16.60
N PRO A 376 -7.59 10.49 16.24
CA PRO A 376 -6.53 10.67 17.22
C PRO A 376 -6.67 11.97 18.01
N MET A 377 -6.50 11.89 19.34
CA MET A 377 -6.66 13.00 20.29
C MET A 377 -5.40 13.30 21.09
N TYR A 378 -4.22 13.00 20.52
CA TYR A 378 -2.94 13.20 21.21
C TYR A 378 -2.56 14.68 21.40
N THR A 379 -3.15 15.57 20.59
CA THR A 379 -2.81 17.01 20.58
C THR A 379 -3.99 17.84 20.07
N ASP A 380 -4.06 19.08 20.53
CA ASP A 380 -4.99 20.11 20.06
C ASP A 380 -4.42 20.96 18.93
N ASN A 381 -3.19 20.67 18.46
CA ASN A 381 -2.56 21.37 17.36
C ASN A 381 -3.38 21.22 16.05
N PRO A 382 -3.86 22.33 15.47
CA PRO A 382 -4.64 22.29 14.22
C PRO A 382 -3.96 21.56 13.08
N LYS A 383 -2.62 21.68 12.98
CA LYS A 383 -1.84 21.02 11.93
C LYS A 383 -1.79 19.50 12.05
N SER A 384 -2.03 18.96 13.26
CA SER A 384 -1.98 17.53 13.53
C SER A 384 -3.34 16.85 13.41
N LYS A 385 -4.43 17.60 13.14
CA LYS A 385 -5.77 17.01 13.05
C LYS A 385 -5.90 16.13 11.83
N ARG A 386 -6.33 14.89 12.06
CA ARG A 386 -6.46 13.84 11.06
C ARG A 386 -7.52 12.83 11.47
N ILE A 387 -7.94 12.02 10.55
CA ILE A 387 -8.70 10.79 10.80
C ILE A 387 -7.80 9.59 10.51
N GLU A 388 -8.12 8.46 11.08
CA GLU A 388 -7.43 7.18 10.91
C GLU A 388 -8.45 6.15 10.41
N PHE A 389 -8.33 5.72 9.16
CA PHE A 389 -9.11 4.61 8.61
C PHE A 389 -8.37 3.31 8.85
N ARG A 390 -8.90 2.44 9.73
CA ARG A 390 -8.21 1.30 10.31
C ARG A 390 -8.35 -0.05 9.57
N PRO A 391 -9.40 -0.28 8.72
CA PRO A 391 -9.60 -1.57 8.06
C PRO A 391 -8.50 -2.00 7.08
N PRO A 392 -7.76 -1.12 6.38
CA PRO A 392 -6.72 -1.53 5.45
C PRO A 392 -5.65 -2.42 6.07
N ASP A 393 -5.01 -3.25 5.24
CA ASP A 393 -3.85 -4.05 5.62
C ASP A 393 -2.69 -3.86 4.63
N PRO A 394 -1.46 -4.21 5.02
CA PRO A 394 -0.27 -3.91 4.23
C PRO A 394 -0.13 -4.76 2.96
N SER A 395 -1.02 -5.72 2.69
CA SER A 395 -1.02 -6.45 1.41
C SER A 395 -1.58 -5.64 0.25
N CYS A 396 -2.21 -4.50 0.52
CA CYS A 396 -2.82 -3.67 -0.50
C CYS A 396 -1.80 -2.98 -1.42
N ASN A 397 -2.27 -2.63 -2.63
CA ASN A 397 -1.59 -1.68 -3.49
C ASN A 397 -1.89 -0.25 -2.99
N ALA A 398 -0.87 0.40 -2.42
CA ALA A 398 -1.02 1.71 -1.80
C ALA A 398 -1.58 2.79 -2.75
N TYR A 399 -1.13 2.82 -4.00
CA TYR A 399 -1.64 3.77 -4.99
C TYR A 399 -3.15 3.64 -5.18
N LEU A 400 -3.64 2.39 -5.31
CA LEU A 400 -5.06 2.13 -5.50
C LEU A 400 -5.86 2.38 -4.22
N ALA A 401 -5.38 1.89 -3.07
CA ALA A 401 -6.05 2.01 -1.79
C ALA A 401 -6.18 3.49 -1.36
N PHE A 402 -5.10 4.27 -1.42
CA PHE A 402 -5.12 5.67 -1.06
C PHE A 402 -6.00 6.49 -2.01
N SER A 403 -5.92 6.21 -3.33
CA SER A 403 -6.79 6.86 -4.31
C SER A 403 -8.27 6.54 -4.06
N ALA A 404 -8.60 5.29 -3.78
CA ALA A 404 -9.98 4.89 -3.51
C ALA A 404 -10.54 5.54 -2.23
N MET A 405 -9.73 5.59 -1.14
CA MET A 405 -10.11 6.28 0.10
C MET A 405 -10.33 7.78 -0.13
N LEU A 406 -9.43 8.45 -0.88
CA LEU A 406 -9.60 9.86 -1.24
C LEU A 406 -10.89 10.07 -2.02
N MET A 407 -11.17 9.25 -3.03
CA MET A 407 -12.37 9.37 -3.86
C MET A 407 -13.67 9.17 -3.05
N ALA A 408 -13.67 8.20 -2.12
CA ALA A 408 -14.80 8.00 -1.20
C ALA A 408 -15.02 9.20 -0.27
N GLY A 409 -13.94 9.72 0.32
CA GLY A 409 -14.03 10.93 1.15
C GLY A 409 -14.53 12.16 0.38
N LEU A 410 -14.09 12.34 -0.88
CA LEU A 410 -14.55 13.44 -1.74
C LEU A 410 -16.02 13.28 -2.14
N ASP A 411 -16.49 12.04 -2.37
CA ASP A 411 -17.92 11.79 -2.58
C ASP A 411 -18.73 12.19 -1.34
N GLY A 412 -18.22 11.85 -0.15
CA GLY A 412 -18.82 12.24 1.12
C GLY A 412 -18.95 13.76 1.27
N ILE A 413 -17.88 14.51 0.96
CA ILE A 413 -17.90 15.97 1.03
C ILE A 413 -18.89 16.57 0.00
N LYS A 414 -18.84 16.13 -1.26
CA LYS A 414 -19.66 16.64 -2.35
C LYS A 414 -21.15 16.42 -2.11
N ASN A 415 -21.49 15.25 -1.59
CA ASN A 415 -22.88 14.86 -1.33
C ASN A 415 -23.32 15.12 0.12
N LYS A 416 -22.45 15.73 0.95
CA LYS A 416 -22.72 16.04 2.38
C LYS A 416 -23.21 14.80 3.14
N ILE A 417 -22.53 13.67 2.97
CA ILE A 417 -22.92 12.40 3.57
C ILE A 417 -22.66 12.48 5.08
N ASP A 418 -23.71 12.35 5.86
CA ASP A 418 -23.63 12.34 7.32
C ASP A 418 -23.12 10.97 7.80
N PRO A 419 -22.04 10.91 8.59
CA PRO A 419 -21.54 9.67 9.17
C PRO A 419 -22.40 9.13 10.33
N GLY A 420 -23.44 9.86 10.76
CA GLY A 420 -24.19 9.60 11.98
C GLY A 420 -23.50 10.10 13.24
N GLU A 421 -23.94 9.61 14.40
CA GLU A 421 -23.33 9.97 15.69
C GLU A 421 -22.08 9.16 15.96
N PRO A 422 -21.06 9.74 16.66
CA PRO A 422 -19.89 8.99 17.07
C PRO A 422 -20.22 7.92 18.12
N VAL A 423 -19.52 6.79 18.06
CA VAL A 423 -19.72 5.69 19.01
C VAL A 423 -18.53 5.60 19.97
N ASP A 424 -18.63 6.31 21.09
CA ASP A 424 -17.55 6.42 22.09
C ASP A 424 -17.65 5.40 23.24
N ILE A 425 -18.69 4.55 23.22
CA ILE A 425 -18.87 3.45 24.16
C ILE A 425 -18.07 2.23 23.76
N ASP A 426 -17.75 1.36 24.70
CA ASP A 426 -17.18 0.05 24.38
C ASP A 426 -18.23 -0.80 23.64
N LEU A 427 -17.93 -1.16 22.40
CA LEU A 427 -18.84 -1.95 21.60
C LEU A 427 -19.07 -3.37 22.16
N PHE A 428 -18.15 -3.86 23.01
CA PHE A 428 -18.33 -5.15 23.70
C PHE A 428 -19.35 -5.09 24.83
N GLU A 429 -19.72 -3.89 25.28
CA GLU A 429 -20.79 -3.69 26.29
C GLU A 429 -22.19 -3.60 25.68
N LEU A 430 -22.28 -3.50 24.35
CA LEU A 430 -23.56 -3.47 23.65
C LEU A 430 -24.26 -4.84 23.67
N SER A 431 -25.59 -4.79 23.75
CA SER A 431 -26.41 -5.99 23.58
C SER A 431 -26.32 -6.53 22.12
N GLU A 432 -26.62 -7.80 21.92
CA GLU A 432 -26.67 -8.41 20.59
C GLU A 432 -27.61 -7.64 19.64
N GLU A 433 -28.74 -7.12 20.15
CA GLU A 433 -29.71 -6.34 19.38
C GLU A 433 -29.14 -4.98 18.94
N GLU A 434 -28.34 -4.33 19.76
CA GLU A 434 -27.66 -3.07 19.44
C GLU A 434 -26.51 -3.30 18.45
N MET A 435 -25.70 -4.35 18.69
CA MET A 435 -24.64 -4.75 17.78
C MET A 435 -25.16 -5.12 16.39
N ALA A 436 -26.32 -5.76 16.28
CA ALA A 436 -26.93 -6.12 15.00
C ALA A 436 -27.32 -4.89 14.14
N LYS A 437 -27.45 -3.71 14.74
CA LYS A 437 -27.74 -2.46 14.03
C LYS A 437 -26.49 -1.77 13.46
N ILE A 438 -25.31 -2.17 13.92
CA ILE A 438 -24.04 -1.59 13.46
C ILE A 438 -23.60 -2.33 12.19
N ALA A 439 -23.46 -1.60 11.10
CA ALA A 439 -22.91 -2.14 9.87
C ALA A 439 -21.45 -2.57 10.07
N THR A 440 -21.03 -3.62 9.39
CA THR A 440 -19.68 -4.15 9.47
C THR A 440 -19.01 -4.20 8.10
N VAL A 441 -17.67 -4.26 8.09
CA VAL A 441 -16.90 -4.55 6.87
C VAL A 441 -17.27 -5.93 6.31
N PRO A 442 -17.03 -6.18 5.00
CA PRO A 442 -17.34 -7.49 4.42
C PRO A 442 -16.60 -8.61 5.16
N SER A 443 -17.24 -9.76 5.30
CA SER A 443 -16.64 -10.94 5.95
C SER A 443 -15.78 -11.80 5.03
N SER A 444 -15.61 -11.40 3.75
CA SER A 444 -14.79 -12.12 2.77
C SER A 444 -14.41 -11.24 1.58
N LEU A 445 -13.31 -11.58 0.92
CA LEU A 445 -12.90 -10.90 -0.32
C LEU A 445 -14.00 -10.98 -1.39
N ARG A 446 -14.72 -12.09 -1.49
CA ARG A 446 -15.84 -12.22 -2.44
C ARG A 446 -16.88 -11.12 -2.23
N ARG A 447 -17.32 -10.92 -0.97
CA ARG A 447 -18.30 -9.87 -0.66
C ARG A 447 -17.77 -8.47 -0.94
N ALA A 448 -16.49 -8.21 -0.71
CA ALA A 448 -15.89 -6.93 -1.04
C ALA A 448 -15.82 -6.70 -2.57
N ILE A 449 -15.49 -7.74 -3.34
CA ILE A 449 -15.47 -7.68 -4.80
C ILE A 449 -16.89 -7.51 -5.38
N ASP A 450 -17.88 -8.17 -4.82
CA ASP A 450 -19.29 -8.01 -5.22
C ASP A 450 -19.81 -6.60 -4.84
N ALA A 451 -19.39 -6.07 -3.70
CA ALA A 451 -19.69 -4.68 -3.31
C ALA A 451 -19.03 -3.66 -4.25
N LEU A 452 -17.78 -3.87 -4.68
CA LEU A 452 -17.11 -3.00 -5.65
C LEU A 452 -17.81 -3.04 -7.01
N GLU A 453 -18.29 -4.19 -7.45
CA GLU A 453 -19.05 -4.31 -8.70
C GLU A 453 -20.35 -3.49 -8.64
N ALA A 454 -21.01 -3.47 -7.49
CA ALA A 454 -22.27 -2.73 -7.28
C ALA A 454 -22.07 -1.24 -6.97
N ASP A 455 -20.94 -0.85 -6.35
CA ASP A 455 -20.68 0.50 -5.86
C ASP A 455 -19.26 0.96 -6.25
N HIS A 456 -19.12 1.48 -7.47
CA HIS A 456 -17.82 2.01 -7.98
C HIS A 456 -17.96 3.36 -8.70
N ASP A 457 -19.16 3.93 -8.84
CA ASP A 457 -19.37 5.18 -9.58
C ASP A 457 -18.58 6.36 -8.99
N TYR A 458 -18.37 6.38 -7.67
CA TYR A 458 -17.58 7.40 -7.01
C TYR A 458 -16.10 7.36 -7.45
N LEU A 459 -15.55 6.19 -7.77
CA LEU A 459 -14.19 6.00 -8.26
C LEU A 459 -13.99 6.53 -9.67
N LEU A 460 -15.03 6.48 -10.50
CA LEU A 460 -14.97 6.91 -11.91
C LEU A 460 -15.00 8.44 -12.07
N LYS A 461 -15.33 9.19 -11.01
CA LYS A 461 -15.40 10.67 -11.07
C LYS A 461 -14.05 11.25 -11.49
N GLY A 462 -14.10 12.23 -12.41
CA GLY A 462 -12.89 12.84 -12.95
C GLY A 462 -11.97 11.90 -13.76
N GLY A 463 -12.42 10.70 -14.09
CA GLY A 463 -11.61 9.69 -14.79
C GLY A 463 -10.44 9.16 -13.95
N VAL A 464 -10.53 9.24 -12.61
CA VAL A 464 -9.47 8.76 -11.69
C VAL A 464 -9.27 7.28 -11.88
N PHE A 465 -10.27 6.48 -11.56
CA PHE A 465 -10.34 5.10 -12.04
C PHE A 465 -11.08 5.08 -13.38
N THR A 466 -10.81 4.08 -14.19
CA THR A 466 -11.54 3.84 -15.42
C THR A 466 -12.29 2.51 -15.32
N LYS A 467 -13.33 2.32 -16.14
CA LYS A 467 -14.13 1.10 -16.07
C LYS A 467 -13.29 -0.14 -16.35
N ASP A 468 -12.30 -0.05 -17.25
CA ASP A 468 -11.38 -1.15 -17.58
C ASP A 468 -10.49 -1.52 -16.37
N VAL A 469 -10.08 -0.56 -15.55
CA VAL A 469 -9.34 -0.84 -14.30
C VAL A 469 -10.22 -1.59 -13.31
N ILE A 470 -11.48 -1.18 -13.14
CA ILE A 470 -12.42 -1.88 -12.26
C ILE A 470 -12.65 -3.30 -12.77
N ASP A 471 -12.93 -3.47 -14.06
CA ASP A 471 -13.24 -4.76 -14.67
C ASP A 471 -12.07 -5.76 -14.56
N ILE A 472 -10.84 -5.32 -14.88
CA ILE A 472 -9.66 -6.18 -14.74
C ILE A 472 -9.35 -6.52 -13.29
N TRP A 473 -9.60 -5.59 -12.35
CA TRP A 473 -9.42 -5.85 -10.92
C TRP A 473 -10.40 -6.92 -10.42
N LEU A 474 -11.69 -6.79 -10.76
CA LEU A 474 -12.73 -7.77 -10.44
C LEU A 474 -12.39 -9.16 -11.00
N GLU A 475 -11.99 -9.21 -12.29
CA GLU A 475 -11.59 -10.45 -12.95
C GLU A 475 -10.36 -11.08 -12.28
N TYR A 476 -9.31 -10.28 -12.04
CA TYR A 476 -8.07 -10.75 -11.42
C TYR A 476 -8.33 -11.33 -10.03
N LYS A 477 -9.08 -10.61 -9.18
CA LYS A 477 -9.38 -11.04 -7.82
C LYS A 477 -10.25 -12.29 -7.78
N ARG A 478 -11.24 -12.39 -8.66
CA ARG A 478 -12.06 -13.62 -8.79
C ARG A 478 -11.21 -14.81 -9.21
N LYS A 479 -10.46 -14.69 -10.30
CA LYS A 479 -9.71 -15.83 -10.88
C LYS A 479 -8.45 -16.23 -10.11
N ARG A 480 -7.74 -15.28 -9.48
CA ARG A 480 -6.43 -15.53 -8.86
C ARG A 480 -6.46 -15.64 -7.35
N GLU A 481 -7.45 -15.05 -6.68
CA GLU A 481 -7.53 -15.02 -5.21
C GLU A 481 -8.71 -15.84 -4.68
N ILE A 482 -9.90 -15.70 -5.29
CA ILE A 482 -11.13 -16.28 -4.74
C ILE A 482 -11.34 -17.71 -5.22
N ASP A 483 -11.28 -17.94 -6.54
CA ASP A 483 -11.63 -19.25 -7.10
C ASP A 483 -10.61 -20.34 -6.73
N PRO A 484 -9.29 -20.10 -6.68
CA PRO A 484 -8.33 -21.11 -6.24
C PRO A 484 -8.61 -21.65 -4.83
N VAL A 485 -9.00 -20.75 -3.89
CA VAL A 485 -9.27 -21.16 -2.50
C VAL A 485 -10.46 -22.11 -2.37
N ARG A 486 -11.38 -22.15 -3.36
CA ARG A 486 -12.52 -23.08 -3.38
C ARG A 486 -12.15 -24.54 -3.60
N ILE A 487 -11.02 -24.77 -4.28
CA ILE A 487 -10.53 -26.12 -4.60
C ILE A 487 -9.57 -26.65 -3.55
N TYR A 488 -9.07 -25.81 -2.64
CA TYR A 488 -8.19 -26.27 -1.57
C TYR A 488 -8.96 -27.03 -0.49
N LEU A 489 -8.42 -28.19 -0.07
CA LEU A 489 -8.91 -28.90 1.09
C LEU A 489 -8.81 -28.02 2.34
N SER A 490 -9.91 -27.92 3.07
CA SER A 490 -9.91 -27.25 4.36
C SER A 490 -9.04 -28.04 5.35
N PHE A 491 -8.20 -27.38 6.14
CA PHE A 491 -7.51 -27.99 7.30
C PHE A 491 -8.46 -28.61 8.34
N LYS A 492 -9.79 -28.50 8.14
CA LYS A 492 -10.82 -29.13 8.95
C LYS A 492 -11.29 -30.46 8.41
N ILE A 493 -10.54 -31.10 7.51
CA ILE A 493 -10.95 -32.40 6.92
C ILE A 493 -11.26 -33.45 8.00
N GLY A 494 -10.52 -33.47 9.11
CA GLY A 494 -10.76 -34.36 10.24
C GLY A 494 -12.11 -34.17 10.93
N ARG A 495 -12.75 -32.98 10.80
CA ARG A 495 -14.13 -32.74 11.31
C ARG A 495 -15.20 -33.05 10.27
N ALA A 496 -14.84 -33.13 9.00
CA ALA A 496 -15.80 -33.51 7.94
C ALA A 496 -16.00 -34.99 7.80
N HIS A 497 -15.16 -35.81 8.43
CA HIS A 497 -15.24 -37.28 8.44
C HIS A 497 -15.83 -37.86 9.73
N VAL A 498 -16.36 -37.03 10.63
CA VAL A 498 -17.00 -37.46 11.89
C VAL A 498 -18.50 -37.34 11.77
#